data_028220b2635446fc9ed29b6456ec217c
#
_entry.id   028220b2635446fc9ed29b6456ec217c
#
_cell.length_a   1.000
_cell.length_b   1.000
_cell.length_c   1.000
_cell.angle_alpha   90.00
_cell.angle_beta   90.00
_cell.angle_gamma   90.00
#
_symmetry.space_group_name_H-M   'P 1'
#
loop_
_entity.id
_entity.type
_entity.pdbx_description
1 polymer ?
#
loop_
_entity_poly.entity_id
_entity_poly.type
_entity_poly.pdbx_seq_one_letter_code
_entity_poly.pdbx_strand_id
1 'polypeptide(L)'
;MLILKGLFTTITNVNFNNVTIKQLTEEIHIERNRINSQKFDDYDMKKLWNDHEDIRSLKSLILFGLKGMAAYAYHAQALGKTDSEVTSFFYKALRAIGSENDPEKLLGLVLETGNVNLKCMALLDAANTDAYGDPVPTEVPLTIEKGPFIVVSGHDLHDMKLLLEQTKDCLLYTSPS
;
A
#
# COMPACT_ATOMS: atom_id res chain seq x y z
N MET A 1 -1.79 0.08 11.67
CA MET A 1 -0.46 0.07 11.04
C MET A 1 -0.02 -1.26 10.50
N LEU A 2 0.08 -2.31 11.31
CA LEU A 2 0.53 -3.64 10.85
C LEU A 2 -0.29 -4.23 9.70
N ILE A 3 -1.62 -4.00 9.66
CA ILE A 3 -2.49 -4.45 8.57
C ILE A 3 -2.07 -3.83 7.23
N LEU A 4 -1.82 -2.52 7.20
CA LEU A 4 -1.39 -1.83 5.97
C LEU A 4 -0.04 -2.39 5.49
N LYS A 5 0.93 -2.48 6.39
CA LYS A 5 2.26 -3.06 6.10
C LYS A 5 2.16 -4.51 5.63
N GLY A 6 1.32 -5.32 6.29
CA GLY A 6 1.09 -6.72 5.91
C GLY A 6 0.48 -6.84 4.51
N LEU A 7 -0.59 -6.11 4.22
CA LEU A 7 -1.24 -6.11 2.91
C LEU A 7 -0.31 -5.58 1.81
N PHE A 8 0.42 -4.48 2.08
CA PHE A 8 1.37 -3.91 1.13
C PHE A 8 2.49 -4.89 0.80
N THR A 9 3.04 -5.61 1.80
CA THR A 9 4.08 -6.63 1.59
C THR A 9 3.61 -7.78 0.68
N THR A 10 2.29 -8.01 0.57
CA THR A 10 1.74 -9.05 -0.32
C THR A 10 1.49 -8.59 -1.76
N ILE A 11 1.78 -7.32 -2.09
CA ILE A 11 1.74 -6.83 -3.48
C ILE A 11 2.98 -7.34 -4.21
N THR A 12 2.83 -7.62 -5.49
CA THR A 12 3.89 -8.15 -6.34
C THR A 12 5.14 -7.27 -6.29
N ASN A 13 6.28 -7.89 -6.09
CA ASN A 13 7.61 -7.25 -6.16
C ASN A 13 7.97 -6.24 -5.07
N VAL A 14 7.21 -6.16 -3.98
CA VAL A 14 7.49 -5.18 -2.92
C VAL A 14 8.53 -5.65 -1.92
N ASN A 15 8.61 -6.95 -1.65
CA ASN A 15 9.56 -7.44 -0.67
C ASN A 15 10.09 -8.84 -1.01
N PHE A 16 11.40 -8.93 -1.19
CA PHE A 16 12.11 -10.18 -1.46
C PHE A 16 12.93 -10.68 -0.26
N ASN A 17 12.89 -9.98 0.88
CA ASN A 17 13.64 -10.32 2.06
C ASN A 17 12.84 -11.24 2.99
N ASN A 18 13.12 -12.54 2.93
CA ASN A 18 12.45 -13.56 3.72
C ASN A 18 12.58 -13.33 5.24
N VAL A 19 13.67 -12.72 5.70
CA VAL A 19 13.87 -12.41 7.13
C VAL A 19 12.87 -11.34 7.57
N THR A 20 12.76 -10.26 6.80
CA THR A 20 11.81 -9.18 7.08
C THR A 20 10.35 -9.67 7.02
N ILE A 21 10.00 -10.56 6.08
CA ILE A 21 8.67 -11.16 6.01
C ILE A 21 8.36 -11.98 7.26
N LYS A 22 9.29 -12.80 7.73
CA LYS A 22 9.14 -13.58 8.97
C LYS A 22 8.96 -12.67 10.18
N GLN A 23 9.79 -11.64 10.33
CA GLN A 23 9.68 -10.66 11.41
C GLN A 23 8.29 -9.98 11.41
N LEU A 24 7.82 -9.53 10.25
CA LEU A 24 6.49 -8.93 10.13
C LEU A 24 5.37 -9.91 10.50
N THR A 25 5.48 -11.17 10.11
CA THR A 25 4.53 -12.22 10.50
C THR A 25 4.50 -12.43 12.01
N GLU A 26 5.65 -12.45 12.65
CA GLU A 26 5.77 -12.54 14.11
C GLU A 26 5.17 -11.32 14.80
N GLU A 27 5.44 -10.11 14.31
CA GLU A 27 4.86 -8.87 14.85
C GLU A 27 3.31 -8.92 14.77
N ILE A 28 2.74 -9.38 13.66
CA ILE A 28 1.30 -9.53 13.49
C ILE A 28 0.73 -10.54 14.49
N HIS A 29 1.41 -11.67 14.70
CA HIS A 29 0.98 -12.68 15.66
C HIS A 29 1.05 -12.19 17.11
N ILE A 30 2.10 -11.45 17.46
CA ILE A 30 2.26 -10.85 18.80
C ILE A 30 1.11 -9.85 19.04
N GLU A 31 0.86 -8.95 18.10
CA GLU A 31 -0.18 -7.94 18.24
C GLU A 31 -1.58 -8.56 18.29
N ARG A 32 -1.85 -9.57 17.47
CA ARG A 32 -3.09 -10.36 17.53
C ARG A 32 -3.31 -10.95 18.92
N ASN A 33 -2.27 -11.57 19.50
CA ASN A 33 -2.36 -12.20 20.81
C ASN A 33 -2.51 -11.16 21.95
N ARG A 34 -1.96 -9.95 21.76
CA ARG A 34 -2.10 -8.84 22.71
C ARG A 34 -3.55 -8.31 22.75
N ILE A 35 -4.20 -8.21 21.58
CA ILE A 35 -5.57 -7.70 21.49
C ILE A 35 -6.57 -8.72 21.99
N ASN A 36 -6.30 -10.00 21.76
CA ASN A 36 -7.21 -11.06 22.15
C ASN A 36 -6.47 -12.24 22.80
N SER A 37 -6.78 -12.51 24.07
CA SER A 37 -6.24 -13.64 24.83
C SER A 37 -6.68 -15.03 24.33
N GLN A 38 -7.72 -15.09 23.45
CA GLN A 38 -8.12 -16.33 22.81
C GLN A 38 -7.21 -16.64 21.62
N LYS A 39 -6.74 -17.87 21.52
CA LYS A 39 -6.04 -18.34 20.32
C LYS A 39 -7.03 -18.47 19.18
N PHE A 40 -6.85 -17.67 18.13
CA PHE A 40 -7.53 -17.85 16.86
C PHE A 40 -6.54 -18.48 15.87
N ASP A 41 -7.03 -19.42 15.10
CA ASP A 41 -6.31 -19.95 13.96
C ASP A 41 -6.18 -18.87 12.88
N ASP A 42 -5.12 -18.95 12.09
CA ASP A 42 -4.99 -18.12 10.92
C ASP A 42 -6.08 -18.43 9.90
N TYR A 43 -6.52 -17.41 9.16
CA TYR A 43 -7.52 -17.62 8.11
C TYR A 43 -6.93 -18.50 7.01
N ASP A 44 -7.57 -19.64 6.77
CA ASP A 44 -7.16 -20.53 5.68
C ASP A 44 -7.64 -19.97 4.35
N MET A 45 -6.70 -19.46 3.55
CA MET A 45 -6.96 -18.89 2.22
C MET A 45 -7.60 -19.88 1.25
N LYS A 46 -7.51 -21.19 1.48
CA LYS A 46 -8.22 -22.19 0.69
C LYS A 46 -9.74 -22.03 0.79
N LYS A 47 -10.25 -21.52 1.90
CA LYS A 47 -11.69 -21.24 2.05
C LYS A 47 -12.16 -20.19 1.05
N LEU A 48 -11.33 -19.19 0.76
CA LEU A 48 -11.64 -18.19 -0.27
C LEU A 48 -11.49 -18.78 -1.67
N TRP A 49 -10.38 -19.46 -1.94
CA TRP A 49 -10.10 -19.96 -3.29
C TRP A 49 -11.00 -21.11 -3.74
N ASN A 50 -11.55 -21.86 -2.81
CA ASN A 50 -12.49 -22.98 -3.07
C ASN A 50 -13.95 -22.59 -2.92
N ASP A 51 -14.29 -21.32 -2.72
CA ASP A 51 -15.66 -20.83 -2.64
C ASP A 51 -16.35 -20.87 -4.02
N HIS A 52 -17.69 -20.69 -4.04
CA HIS A 52 -18.45 -20.55 -5.28
C HIS A 52 -17.84 -19.43 -6.15
N GLU A 53 -17.84 -19.59 -7.47
CA GLU A 53 -17.13 -18.72 -8.42
C GLU A 53 -17.45 -17.23 -8.22
N ASP A 54 -18.73 -16.88 -8.09
CA ASP A 54 -19.17 -15.49 -7.91
C ASP A 54 -18.68 -14.92 -6.57
N ILE A 55 -18.83 -15.70 -5.49
CA ILE A 55 -18.38 -15.30 -4.15
C ILE A 55 -16.86 -15.13 -4.12
N ARG A 56 -16.13 -16.09 -4.69
CA ARG A 56 -14.68 -16.03 -4.83
C ARG A 56 -14.25 -14.79 -5.60
N SER A 57 -14.92 -14.49 -6.71
CA SER A 57 -14.62 -13.33 -7.55
C SER A 57 -14.84 -12.01 -6.80
N LEU A 58 -15.96 -11.84 -6.12
CA LEU A 58 -16.27 -10.64 -5.35
C LEU A 58 -15.31 -10.46 -4.16
N LYS A 59 -15.05 -11.51 -3.40
CA LYS A 59 -14.06 -11.49 -2.31
C LYS A 59 -12.65 -11.18 -2.81
N SER A 60 -12.27 -11.70 -3.98
CA SER A 60 -10.98 -11.43 -4.61
C SER A 60 -10.85 -9.97 -5.04
N LEU A 61 -11.90 -9.39 -5.64
CA LEU A 61 -11.93 -7.96 -6.00
C LEU A 61 -11.72 -7.07 -4.76
N ILE A 62 -12.42 -7.37 -3.67
CA ILE A 62 -12.25 -6.65 -2.40
C ILE A 62 -10.81 -6.82 -1.89
N LEU A 63 -10.28 -8.04 -1.84
CA LEU A 63 -8.95 -8.32 -1.31
C LEU A 63 -7.86 -7.62 -2.12
N PHE A 64 -7.91 -7.68 -3.45
CA PHE A 64 -6.93 -7.01 -4.31
C PHE A 64 -7.09 -5.49 -4.28
N GLY A 65 -8.32 -4.98 -4.17
CA GLY A 65 -8.58 -3.57 -3.93
C GLY A 65 -7.94 -3.08 -2.62
N LEU A 66 -8.12 -3.82 -1.54
CA LEU A 66 -7.48 -3.52 -0.25
C LEU A 66 -5.95 -3.54 -0.32
N LYS A 67 -5.36 -4.45 -1.08
CA LYS A 67 -3.90 -4.46 -1.28
C LYS A 67 -3.41 -3.19 -1.97
N GLY A 68 -4.09 -2.74 -3.03
CA GLY A 68 -3.78 -1.48 -3.71
C GLY A 68 -3.95 -0.27 -2.79
N MET A 69 -5.08 -0.20 -2.06
CA MET A 69 -5.31 0.85 -1.07
C MET A 69 -4.25 0.85 0.04
N ALA A 70 -3.77 -0.33 0.46
CA ALA A 70 -2.75 -0.43 1.50
C ALA A 70 -1.43 0.21 1.07
N ALA A 71 -1.06 0.14 -0.22
CA ALA A 71 0.10 0.84 -0.74
C ALA A 71 -0.05 2.36 -0.58
N TYR A 72 -1.18 2.91 -1.02
CA TYR A 72 -1.46 4.35 -0.89
C TYR A 72 -1.50 4.81 0.57
N ALA A 73 -2.23 4.09 1.42
CA ALA A 73 -2.34 4.41 2.84
C ALA A 73 -1.00 4.29 3.57
N TYR A 74 -0.15 3.32 3.19
CA TYR A 74 1.18 3.15 3.76
C TYR A 74 2.10 4.33 3.43
N HIS A 75 2.12 4.76 2.16
CA HIS A 75 2.92 5.92 1.74
C HIS A 75 2.41 7.22 2.37
N ALA A 76 1.09 7.45 2.41
CA ALA A 76 0.52 8.60 3.10
C ALA A 76 0.93 8.66 4.57
N GLN A 77 0.91 7.49 5.24
CA GLN A 77 1.30 7.38 6.63
C GLN A 77 2.82 7.57 6.86
N ALA A 78 3.68 7.13 5.94
CA ALA A 78 5.12 7.41 5.99
C ALA A 78 5.39 8.93 5.96
N LEU A 79 4.49 9.70 5.34
CA LEU A 79 4.50 11.17 5.31
C LEU A 79 3.66 11.81 6.45
N GLY A 80 3.26 11.03 7.45
CA GLY A 80 2.56 11.52 8.65
C GLY A 80 1.05 11.72 8.48
N LYS A 81 0.44 11.33 7.35
CA LYS A 81 -1.00 11.47 7.14
C LYS A 81 -1.75 10.16 7.27
N THR A 82 -2.88 10.21 7.98
CA THR A 82 -3.79 9.08 8.19
C THR A 82 -5.24 9.55 8.12
N ASP A 83 -6.12 8.64 7.74
CA ASP A 83 -7.57 8.85 7.74
C ASP A 83 -8.27 7.71 8.48
N SER A 84 -9.17 8.05 9.40
CA SER A 84 -9.86 7.07 10.26
C SER A 84 -10.92 6.27 9.48
N GLU A 85 -11.57 6.85 8.48
CA GLU A 85 -12.55 6.16 7.63
C GLU A 85 -11.84 5.12 6.76
N VAL A 86 -10.73 5.52 6.12
CA VAL A 86 -9.88 4.60 5.35
C VAL A 86 -9.39 3.45 6.24
N THR A 87 -8.88 3.77 7.43
CA THR A 87 -8.37 2.75 8.36
C THR A 87 -9.48 1.80 8.83
N SER A 88 -10.65 2.32 9.19
CA SER A 88 -11.79 1.50 9.64
C SER A 88 -12.31 0.59 8.54
N PHE A 89 -12.26 1.05 7.29
CA PHE A 89 -12.70 0.27 6.15
C PHE A 89 -11.86 -1.00 5.95
N PHE A 90 -10.55 -0.96 6.17
CA PHE A 90 -9.71 -2.18 6.11
C PHE A 90 -10.23 -3.27 7.04
N TYR A 91 -10.59 -2.92 8.28
CA TYR A 91 -11.14 -3.91 9.23
C TYR A 91 -12.50 -4.44 8.78
N LYS A 92 -13.39 -3.54 8.32
CA LYS A 92 -14.70 -3.92 7.80
C LYS A 92 -14.59 -4.91 6.64
N ALA A 93 -13.78 -4.57 5.66
CA ALA A 93 -13.65 -5.34 4.43
C ALA A 93 -12.94 -6.69 4.66
N LEU A 94 -11.85 -6.73 5.44
CA LEU A 94 -11.17 -7.98 5.80
C LEU A 94 -12.09 -8.92 6.58
N ARG A 95 -12.91 -8.39 7.50
CA ARG A 95 -13.89 -9.19 8.22
C ARG A 95 -14.92 -9.79 7.26
N ALA A 96 -15.43 -9.00 6.31
CA ALA A 96 -16.42 -9.47 5.34
C ALA A 96 -15.85 -10.57 4.42
N ILE A 97 -14.61 -10.46 3.98
CA ILE A 97 -13.93 -11.53 3.22
C ILE A 97 -13.97 -12.84 3.99
N GLY A 98 -13.79 -12.80 5.32
CA GLY A 98 -13.76 -14.00 6.16
C GLY A 98 -15.14 -14.61 6.48
N SER A 99 -16.22 -13.83 6.43
CA SER A 99 -17.50 -14.26 7.00
C SER A 99 -18.74 -13.99 6.14
N GLU A 100 -18.68 -13.11 5.13
CA GLU A 100 -19.86 -12.79 4.30
C GLU A 100 -19.90 -13.72 3.07
N ASN A 101 -21.10 -14.19 2.73
CA ASN A 101 -21.35 -15.05 1.57
C ASN A 101 -22.57 -14.60 0.76
N ASP A 102 -23.16 -13.46 1.11
CA ASP A 102 -24.24 -12.86 0.35
C ASP A 102 -23.66 -12.05 -0.83
N PRO A 103 -23.95 -12.42 -2.10
CA PRO A 103 -23.41 -11.75 -3.27
C PRO A 103 -23.78 -10.26 -3.35
N GLU A 104 -25.01 -9.89 -2.96
CA GLU A 104 -25.46 -8.50 -3.02
C GLU A 104 -24.68 -7.62 -2.03
N LYS A 105 -24.45 -8.11 -0.82
CA LYS A 105 -23.64 -7.42 0.17
C LYS A 105 -22.18 -7.33 -0.23
N LEU A 106 -21.63 -8.39 -0.81
CA LEU A 106 -20.26 -8.39 -1.32
C LEU A 106 -20.12 -7.42 -2.49
N LEU A 107 -21.08 -7.36 -3.42
CA LEU A 107 -21.09 -6.37 -4.51
C LEU A 107 -21.14 -4.94 -3.96
N GLY A 108 -22.01 -4.69 -2.98
CA GLY A 108 -22.05 -3.39 -2.29
C GLY A 108 -20.70 -3.02 -1.69
N LEU A 109 -19.99 -3.98 -1.10
CA LEU A 109 -18.67 -3.78 -0.52
C LEU A 109 -17.58 -3.55 -1.57
N VAL A 110 -17.66 -4.17 -2.76
CA VAL A 110 -16.78 -3.88 -3.90
C VAL A 110 -16.91 -2.40 -4.32
N LEU A 111 -18.14 -1.90 -4.46
CA LEU A 111 -18.39 -0.50 -4.79
C LEU A 111 -17.90 0.45 -3.69
N GLU A 112 -18.12 0.10 -2.44
CA GLU A 112 -17.61 0.86 -1.28
C GLU A 112 -16.08 0.87 -1.27
N THR A 113 -15.42 -0.24 -1.63
CA THR A 113 -13.95 -0.32 -1.77
C THR A 113 -13.46 0.73 -2.79
N GLY A 114 -14.14 0.88 -3.92
CA GLY A 114 -13.81 1.91 -4.90
C GLY A 114 -13.95 3.34 -4.34
N ASN A 115 -15.05 3.62 -3.64
CA ASN A 115 -15.29 4.94 -3.04
C ASN A 115 -14.26 5.29 -1.96
N VAL A 116 -13.92 4.34 -1.08
CA VAL A 116 -12.91 4.57 -0.05
C VAL A 116 -11.51 4.66 -0.65
N ASN A 117 -11.24 3.94 -1.76
CA ASN A 117 -9.99 4.09 -2.49
C ASN A 117 -9.80 5.52 -3.03
N LEU A 118 -10.84 6.17 -3.54
CA LEU A 118 -10.74 7.58 -3.94
C LEU A 118 -10.31 8.49 -2.80
N LYS A 119 -10.85 8.29 -1.59
CA LYS A 119 -10.42 9.03 -0.40
C LYS A 119 -8.97 8.72 -0.03
N CYS A 120 -8.58 7.46 -0.14
CA CYS A 120 -7.21 7.03 0.13
C CYS A 120 -6.20 7.65 -0.86
N MET A 121 -6.56 7.74 -2.13
CA MET A 121 -5.76 8.42 -3.15
C MET A 121 -5.64 9.92 -2.87
N ALA A 122 -6.75 10.59 -2.53
CA ALA A 122 -6.73 11.99 -2.14
C ALA A 122 -5.88 12.25 -0.88
N LEU A 123 -5.90 11.31 0.08
CA LEU A 123 -5.03 11.38 1.26
C LEU A 123 -3.55 11.31 0.88
N LEU A 124 -3.18 10.42 -0.04
CA LEU A 124 -1.80 10.30 -0.54
C LEU A 124 -1.39 11.53 -1.34
N ASP A 125 -2.27 12.04 -2.21
CA ASP A 125 -2.04 13.26 -2.97
C ASP A 125 -1.73 14.44 -2.04
N ALA A 126 -2.58 14.66 -1.03
CA ALA A 126 -2.35 15.68 -0.03
C ALA A 126 -1.05 15.46 0.79
N ALA A 127 -0.68 14.21 1.06
CA ALA A 127 0.56 13.91 1.76
C ALA A 127 1.79 14.24 0.89
N ASN A 128 1.76 13.88 -0.39
CA ASN A 128 2.83 14.18 -1.32
C ASN A 128 2.96 15.68 -1.59
N THR A 129 1.85 16.36 -1.83
CA THR A 129 1.83 17.81 -2.09
C THR A 129 2.38 18.61 -0.90
N ASP A 130 1.99 18.25 0.33
CA ASP A 130 2.53 18.89 1.53
C ASP A 130 4.04 18.62 1.72
N ALA A 131 4.52 17.43 1.33
CA ALA A 131 5.91 17.03 1.53
C ALA A 131 6.87 17.51 0.43
N TYR A 132 6.39 17.60 -0.81
CA TYR A 132 7.22 17.83 -2.00
C TYR A 132 6.79 19.03 -2.83
N GLY A 133 5.66 19.65 -2.54
CA GLY A 133 5.08 20.77 -3.29
C GLY A 133 4.16 20.31 -4.43
N ASP A 134 3.46 21.28 -5.00
CA ASP A 134 2.62 21.05 -6.17
C ASP A 134 3.45 20.82 -7.43
N PRO A 135 3.06 19.86 -8.29
CA PRO A 135 3.72 19.67 -9.58
C PRO A 135 3.53 20.91 -10.45
N VAL A 136 4.62 21.42 -11.01
CA VAL A 136 4.60 22.55 -11.94
C VAL A 136 5.19 22.12 -13.29
N PRO A 137 4.67 22.62 -14.42
CA PRO A 137 5.27 22.37 -15.71
C PRO A 137 6.73 22.83 -15.74
N THR A 138 7.65 21.92 -16.07
CA THR A 138 9.08 22.16 -16.05
C THR A 138 9.69 21.71 -17.38
N GLU A 139 10.58 22.52 -17.94
CA GLU A 139 11.37 22.13 -19.12
C GLU A 139 12.40 21.08 -18.70
N VAL A 140 12.39 19.94 -19.38
CA VAL A 140 13.30 18.84 -19.13
C VAL A 140 14.17 18.62 -20.35
N PRO A 141 15.53 18.60 -20.21
CA PRO A 141 16.41 18.30 -21.33
C PRO A 141 16.21 16.86 -21.82
N LEU A 142 16.10 16.68 -23.13
CA LEU A 142 15.99 15.36 -23.77
C LEU A 142 17.33 14.68 -24.01
N THR A 143 18.42 15.33 -23.64
CA THR A 143 19.79 14.86 -23.82
C THR A 143 20.49 14.67 -22.48
N ILE A 144 21.41 13.72 -22.42
CA ILE A 144 22.26 13.49 -21.25
C ILE A 144 23.53 14.32 -21.42
N GLU A 145 23.87 15.08 -20.40
CA GLU A 145 25.16 15.83 -20.37
C GLU A 145 26.33 14.89 -20.15
N LYS A 146 27.51 15.30 -20.65
CA LYS A 146 28.74 14.52 -20.49
C LYS A 146 29.22 14.59 -19.05
N GLY A 147 29.32 13.45 -18.38
CA GLY A 147 29.82 13.34 -17.01
C GLY A 147 29.33 12.08 -16.32
N PRO A 148 29.71 11.86 -15.07
CA PRO A 148 29.14 10.80 -14.26
C PRO A 148 27.67 11.11 -13.95
N PHE A 149 26.82 10.08 -14.02
CA PHE A 149 25.39 10.21 -13.77
C PHE A 149 24.83 8.99 -13.02
N ILE A 150 23.70 9.16 -12.37
CA ILE A 150 22.92 8.09 -11.75
C ILE A 150 21.60 7.98 -12.49
N VAL A 151 21.30 6.79 -12.99
CA VAL A 151 19.98 6.48 -13.57
C VAL A 151 19.07 6.01 -12.46
N VAL A 152 17.96 6.70 -12.30
CA VAL A 152 16.91 6.31 -11.35
C VAL A 152 15.68 5.89 -12.13
N SER A 153 15.25 4.65 -11.90
CA SER A 153 13.96 4.16 -12.40
C SER A 153 13.07 3.88 -11.19
N GLY A 154 11.81 4.24 -11.29
CA GLY A 154 10.86 4.10 -10.19
C GLY A 154 10.20 5.43 -9.85
N HIS A 155 9.31 5.40 -8.87
CA HIS A 155 8.44 6.53 -8.57
C HIS A 155 8.20 6.73 -7.08
N ASP A 156 9.03 6.15 -6.21
CA ASP A 156 8.97 6.45 -4.78
C ASP A 156 9.62 7.80 -4.52
N LEU A 157 8.79 8.81 -4.23
CA LEU A 157 9.25 10.18 -4.00
C LEU A 157 10.10 10.32 -2.74
N HIS A 158 9.86 9.47 -1.73
CA HIS A 158 10.65 9.49 -0.50
C HIS A 158 12.07 9.00 -0.75
N ASP A 159 12.23 7.87 -1.44
CA ASP A 159 13.53 7.33 -1.82
C ASP A 159 14.28 8.28 -2.76
N MET A 160 13.57 8.92 -3.70
CA MET A 160 14.15 9.94 -4.57
C MET A 160 14.70 11.12 -3.76
N LYS A 161 13.93 11.63 -2.80
CA LYS A 161 14.37 12.70 -1.91
C LYS A 161 15.64 12.33 -1.15
N LEU A 162 15.67 11.12 -0.56
CA LEU A 162 16.83 10.62 0.17
C LEU A 162 18.07 10.50 -0.74
N LEU A 163 17.88 10.02 -1.97
CA LEU A 163 18.95 9.93 -2.96
C LEU A 163 19.50 11.33 -3.31
N LEU A 164 18.63 12.30 -3.55
CA LEU A 164 19.04 13.68 -3.84
C LEU A 164 19.77 14.31 -2.65
N GLU A 165 19.33 14.06 -1.43
CA GLU A 165 20.02 14.52 -0.22
C GLU A 165 21.41 13.91 -0.07
N GLN A 166 21.58 12.63 -0.38
CA GLN A 166 22.88 11.94 -0.34
C GLN A 166 23.83 12.41 -1.43
N THR A 167 23.32 12.81 -2.58
CA THR A 167 24.14 13.15 -3.77
C THR A 167 24.33 14.65 -3.99
N LYS A 168 23.69 15.51 -3.19
CA LYS A 168 23.74 16.98 -3.38
C LYS A 168 25.15 17.58 -3.42
N ASP A 169 26.10 16.97 -2.72
CA ASP A 169 27.50 17.43 -2.66
C ASP A 169 28.41 16.61 -3.61
N CYS A 170 27.84 15.72 -4.42
CA CYS A 170 28.57 14.98 -5.43
C CYS A 170 28.67 15.78 -6.73
N LEU A 171 29.79 15.61 -7.48
CA LEU A 171 29.93 16.15 -8.84
C LEU A 171 29.12 15.32 -9.86
N LEU A 172 27.89 15.00 -9.51
CA LEU A 172 26.95 14.26 -10.34
C LEU A 172 25.92 15.23 -10.92
N TYR A 173 25.69 15.15 -12.22
CA TYR A 173 24.58 15.87 -12.83
C TYR A 173 23.29 15.11 -12.57
N THR A 174 22.33 15.77 -11.95
CA THR A 174 20.98 15.26 -11.81
C THR A 174 20.14 15.82 -12.94
N SER A 175 19.64 14.98 -13.83
CA SER A 175 18.62 15.37 -14.77
C SER A 175 17.27 15.01 -14.15
N PRO A 176 16.35 15.96 -13.97
CA PRO A 176 14.98 15.63 -13.59
C PRO A 176 14.32 14.93 -14.79
N SER A 177 13.83 13.73 -14.58
CA SER A 177 13.01 12.98 -15.55
C SER A 177 11.57 12.99 -15.11
#